data_918eaa00c22ea10dd66ca39a6df640bf
#
_entry.id   918eaa00c22ea10dd66ca39a6df640bf
#
_cell.length_a   1.000
_cell.length_b   1.000
_cell.length_c   1.000
_cell.angle_alpha   90.00
_cell.angle_beta   90.00
_cell.angle_gamma   90.00
#
_symmetry.space_group_name_H-M   'P 1'
#
loop_
_entity.id
_entity.type
_entity.pdbx_description
1 polymer ?
#
loop_
_entity_poly.entity_id
_entity_poly.type
_entity_poly.pdbx_seq_one_letter_code
_entity_poly.pdbx_strand_id
1 'polypeptide(L)'
;MQTLLKTTRAYTLLQAEKQNERFSHAYLLLFDDARNLRFALKTFSKLFFPPSKRTETLIDEESFSDCLFFPQSEKKFTVEDAEKIAEECLLQPVEGEKKLFVICDFAEATAPAQNKLLKLLEEPPKGVFFLLGATSVFPVLSTVLSRVEKLEILPFAPKQICEVLSKNYAEKGFTKTDFELCAAASGGSLGSAENMLLSGDYKKLVLDAFSLCLATGKMLPALVKNIGESKNKKEFLSLLRLLFRDALLLKTGKREEFLFLKSEKEKLKKIAEKYKTETLLFTQEEITKAEREVFFNAVFPQCVEILIAKILKREEENRNRNV
;
A
#
# COMPACT_ATOMS: atom_id res chain seq x y z
N MET A 1 -11.76 -8.37 -1.05
CA MET A 1 -11.16 -7.37 -0.13
C MET A 1 -11.51 -7.63 1.33
N GLN A 2 -12.77 -7.67 1.74
CA GLN A 2 -13.17 -7.86 3.15
C GLN A 2 -12.51 -9.08 3.83
N THR A 3 -12.44 -10.22 3.14
CA THR A 3 -11.78 -11.43 3.65
C THR A 3 -10.29 -11.20 3.93
N LEU A 4 -9.58 -10.48 3.04
CA LEU A 4 -8.17 -10.15 3.24
C LEU A 4 -7.98 -9.27 4.48
N LEU A 5 -8.78 -8.22 4.64
CA LEU A 5 -8.69 -7.32 5.79
C LEU A 5 -8.88 -8.07 7.11
N LYS A 6 -9.85 -8.99 7.17
CA LYS A 6 -10.13 -9.80 8.38
C LYS A 6 -8.98 -10.76 8.76
N THR A 7 -8.07 -11.08 7.84
CA THR A 7 -6.88 -11.90 8.14
C THR A 7 -5.68 -11.09 8.61
N THR A 8 -5.76 -9.76 8.60
CA THR A 8 -4.65 -8.89 9.00
C THR A 8 -4.46 -8.87 10.52
N ARG A 9 -3.20 -8.69 10.95
CA ARG A 9 -2.88 -8.51 12.36
C ARG A 9 -3.62 -7.31 12.97
N ALA A 10 -3.72 -6.21 12.22
CA ALA A 10 -4.44 -5.01 12.66
C ALA A 10 -5.90 -5.31 13.00
N TYR A 11 -6.60 -6.08 12.13
CA TYR A 11 -7.98 -6.47 12.39
C TYR A 11 -8.12 -7.39 13.61
N THR A 12 -7.21 -8.37 13.74
CA THR A 12 -7.21 -9.31 14.87
C THR A 12 -6.95 -8.59 16.19
N LEU A 13 -6.05 -7.60 16.23
CA LEU A 13 -5.79 -6.77 17.41
C LEU A 13 -7.05 -6.00 17.83
N LEU A 14 -7.65 -5.26 16.91
CA LEU A 14 -8.87 -4.49 17.24
C LEU A 14 -10.05 -5.40 17.62
N GLN A 15 -10.13 -6.60 17.03
CA GLN A 15 -11.12 -7.59 17.40
C GLN A 15 -10.91 -8.13 18.83
N ALA A 16 -9.67 -8.33 19.25
CA ALA A 16 -9.34 -8.73 20.61
C ALA A 16 -9.68 -7.62 21.64
N GLU A 17 -9.44 -6.36 21.30
CA GLU A 17 -9.83 -5.23 22.13
C GLU A 17 -11.35 -5.11 22.27
N LYS A 18 -12.10 -5.36 21.18
CA LYS A 18 -13.56 -5.47 21.22
C LYS A 18 -14.01 -6.53 22.21
N GLN A 19 -13.42 -7.72 22.19
CA GLN A 19 -13.77 -8.82 23.08
C GLN A 19 -13.49 -8.52 24.56
N ASN A 20 -12.45 -7.71 24.80
CA ASN A 20 -12.05 -7.30 26.14
C ASN A 20 -12.72 -5.98 26.61
N GLU A 21 -13.56 -5.37 25.76
CA GLU A 21 -14.19 -4.05 25.98
C GLU A 21 -13.18 -2.92 26.31
N ARG A 22 -11.98 -3.00 25.73
CA ARG A 22 -10.85 -2.10 26.00
C ARG A 22 -10.34 -1.41 24.74
N PHE A 23 -11.22 -0.69 24.06
CA PHE A 23 -10.79 0.13 22.93
C PHE A 23 -9.93 1.31 23.39
N SER A 24 -8.87 1.61 22.67
CA SER A 24 -8.25 2.92 22.71
C SER A 24 -9.23 3.97 22.16
N HIS A 25 -9.13 5.20 22.64
CA HIS A 25 -10.00 6.27 22.18
C HIS A 25 -9.72 6.73 20.75
N ALA A 26 -8.50 6.51 20.23
CA ALA A 26 -8.12 6.91 18.89
C ALA A 26 -7.16 5.92 18.25
N TYR A 27 -7.42 5.60 16.98
CA TYR A 27 -6.60 4.73 16.16
C TYR A 27 -6.18 5.41 14.86
N LEU A 28 -4.98 5.10 14.39
CA LEU A 28 -4.51 5.43 13.06
C LEU A 28 -4.34 4.15 12.26
N LEU A 29 -5.24 3.89 11.32
CA LEU A 29 -5.17 2.79 10.38
C LEU A 29 -4.23 3.18 9.23
N LEU A 30 -3.05 2.58 9.19
CA LEU A 30 -2.08 2.74 8.12
C LEU A 30 -2.31 1.65 7.07
N PHE A 31 -2.65 2.06 5.86
CA PHE A 31 -2.89 1.15 4.75
C PHE A 31 -2.44 1.76 3.43
N ASP A 32 -1.36 1.25 2.87
CA ASP A 32 -0.75 1.72 1.63
C ASP A 32 -1.54 1.25 0.38
N ASP A 33 -2.83 1.49 0.40
CA ASP A 33 -3.76 1.25 -0.70
C ASP A 33 -4.85 2.32 -0.69
N ALA A 34 -4.56 3.47 -1.30
CA ALA A 34 -5.46 4.64 -1.31
C ALA A 34 -6.86 4.29 -1.85
N ARG A 35 -6.94 3.45 -2.89
CA ARG A 35 -8.23 3.03 -3.48
C ARG A 35 -9.11 2.28 -2.49
N ASN A 36 -8.51 1.47 -1.64
CA ASN A 36 -9.22 0.60 -0.71
C ASN A 36 -9.21 1.10 0.75
N LEU A 37 -8.58 2.25 1.04
CA LEU A 37 -8.47 2.79 2.40
C LEU A 37 -9.86 3.05 3.01
N ARG A 38 -10.77 3.71 2.28
CA ARG A 38 -12.13 3.98 2.77
C ARG A 38 -12.92 2.69 3.04
N PHE A 39 -12.76 1.69 2.18
CA PHE A 39 -13.34 0.36 2.40
C PHE A 39 -12.76 -0.35 3.63
N ALA A 40 -11.45 -0.22 3.85
CA ALA A 40 -10.80 -0.76 5.06
C ALA A 40 -11.35 -0.08 6.31
N LEU A 41 -11.44 1.24 6.33
CA LEU A 41 -12.02 2.00 7.43
C LEU A 41 -13.45 1.55 7.76
N LYS A 42 -14.32 1.38 6.75
CA LYS A 42 -15.69 0.81 6.95
C LYS A 42 -15.65 -0.58 7.59
N THR A 43 -14.73 -1.43 7.13
CA THR A 43 -14.59 -2.79 7.66
C THR A 43 -14.16 -2.79 9.13
N PHE A 44 -13.23 -1.92 9.51
CA PHE A 44 -12.75 -1.76 10.89
C PHE A 44 -13.78 -1.06 11.79
N SER A 45 -14.51 -0.08 11.27
CA SER A 45 -15.57 0.63 12.00
C SER A 45 -16.66 -0.29 12.53
N LYS A 46 -16.99 -1.36 11.80
CA LYS A 46 -17.98 -2.37 12.22
C LYS A 46 -17.61 -3.08 13.53
N LEU A 47 -16.34 -3.07 13.91
CA LEU A 47 -15.90 -3.67 15.17
C LEU A 47 -16.32 -2.86 16.40
N PHE A 48 -16.55 -1.57 16.30
CA PHE A 48 -16.95 -0.70 17.40
C PHE A 48 -18.40 -0.91 17.85
N PHE A 49 -19.22 -1.52 16.99
CA PHE A 49 -20.65 -1.68 17.19
C PHE A 49 -21.04 -3.15 17.37
N PRO A 50 -22.22 -3.44 17.98
CA PRO A 50 -22.77 -4.79 17.99
C PRO A 50 -23.01 -5.32 16.58
N PRO A 51 -22.77 -6.62 16.33
CA PRO A 51 -22.95 -7.20 15.00
C PRO A 51 -24.43 -7.23 14.62
N SER A 52 -24.78 -6.51 13.56
CA SER A 52 -26.14 -6.45 12.99
C SER A 52 -26.05 -6.19 11.50
N LYS A 53 -26.83 -6.93 10.69
CA LYS A 53 -26.88 -6.67 9.23
C LYS A 53 -27.28 -5.23 8.92
N ARG A 54 -28.25 -4.67 9.68
CA ARG A 54 -28.71 -3.28 9.50
C ARG A 54 -27.55 -2.31 9.76
N THR A 55 -26.88 -2.43 10.91
CA THR A 55 -25.75 -1.56 11.25
C THR A 55 -24.60 -1.68 10.24
N GLU A 56 -24.26 -2.91 9.81
CA GLU A 56 -23.20 -3.13 8.83
C GLU A 56 -23.54 -2.48 7.48
N THR A 57 -24.80 -2.58 7.02
CA THR A 57 -25.25 -1.94 5.77
C THR A 57 -25.19 -0.42 5.89
N LEU A 58 -25.70 0.17 6.99
CA LEU A 58 -25.67 1.61 7.20
C LEU A 58 -24.24 2.16 7.30
N ILE A 59 -23.31 1.41 7.87
CA ILE A 59 -21.88 1.80 7.87
C ILE A 59 -21.29 1.72 6.46
N ASP A 60 -21.64 0.68 5.67
CA ASP A 60 -21.19 0.58 4.28
C ASP A 60 -21.73 1.73 3.41
N GLU A 61 -22.94 2.22 3.70
CA GLU A 61 -23.59 3.36 3.05
C GLU A 61 -23.21 4.72 3.69
N GLU A 62 -22.43 4.71 4.79
CA GLU A 62 -22.02 5.91 5.56
C GLU A 62 -23.22 6.72 6.11
N SER A 63 -24.30 6.04 6.40
CA SER A 63 -25.57 6.60 6.87
C SER A 63 -25.91 6.23 8.32
N PHE A 64 -25.00 5.55 9.03
CA PHE A 64 -25.22 5.18 10.42
C PHE A 64 -24.95 6.37 11.34
N SER A 65 -25.96 6.78 12.14
CA SER A 65 -25.96 7.98 12.97
C SER A 65 -24.80 8.08 13.96
N ASP A 66 -24.32 6.94 14.48
CA ASP A 66 -23.25 6.87 15.46
C ASP A 66 -21.88 6.58 14.84
N CYS A 67 -21.76 6.52 13.50
CA CYS A 67 -20.50 6.32 12.78
C CYS A 67 -20.38 7.34 11.64
N LEU A 68 -19.74 8.46 11.91
CA LEU A 68 -19.65 9.59 10.99
C LEU A 68 -18.34 9.57 10.21
N PHE A 69 -18.46 9.62 8.89
CA PHE A 69 -17.33 9.62 7.97
C PHE A 69 -16.99 11.03 7.50
N PHE A 70 -15.71 11.41 7.59
CA PHE A 70 -15.18 12.67 7.13
C PHE A 70 -13.98 12.48 6.20
N PRO A 71 -13.79 13.35 5.19
CA PRO A 71 -14.80 14.31 4.72
C PRO A 71 -16.00 13.60 4.10
N GLN A 72 -17.16 14.26 4.09
CA GLN A 72 -18.40 13.74 3.48
C GLN A 72 -18.37 13.78 1.94
N SER A 73 -17.36 14.39 1.37
CA SER A 73 -17.12 14.49 -0.08
C SER A 73 -15.72 13.94 -0.40
N GLU A 74 -15.41 13.77 -1.70
CA GLU A 74 -14.06 13.38 -2.16
C GLU A 74 -12.99 14.50 -1.98
N LYS A 75 -13.26 15.49 -1.16
CA LYS A 75 -12.33 16.57 -0.82
C LYS A 75 -11.40 16.15 0.32
N LYS A 76 -10.32 16.92 0.49
CA LYS A 76 -9.42 16.75 1.64
C LYS A 76 -10.11 17.15 2.94
N PHE A 77 -9.71 16.54 4.04
CA PHE A 77 -10.15 16.91 5.38
C PHE A 77 -9.70 18.33 5.73
N THR A 78 -10.64 19.17 6.13
CA THR A 78 -10.43 20.61 6.37
C THR A 78 -10.58 21.01 7.84
N VAL A 79 -10.31 22.28 8.15
CA VAL A 79 -10.54 22.85 9.49
C VAL A 79 -12.03 22.87 9.82
N GLU A 80 -12.88 23.14 8.83
CA GLU A 80 -14.34 23.14 8.97
C GLU A 80 -14.88 21.74 9.29
N ASP A 81 -14.27 20.68 8.73
CA ASP A 81 -14.61 19.29 9.09
C ASP A 81 -14.23 19.00 10.55
N ALA A 82 -13.07 19.48 11.00
CA ALA A 82 -12.65 19.34 12.39
C ALA A 82 -13.55 20.11 13.37
N GLU A 83 -14.07 21.26 12.96
CA GLU A 83 -15.06 22.03 13.75
C GLU A 83 -16.39 21.30 13.86
N LYS A 84 -16.90 20.74 12.76
CA LYS A 84 -18.09 19.88 12.77
C LYS A 84 -17.92 18.66 13.67
N ILE A 85 -16.76 18.02 13.64
CA ILE A 85 -16.47 16.90 14.55
C ILE A 85 -16.54 17.37 16.01
N ALA A 86 -15.98 18.56 16.32
CA ALA A 86 -16.01 19.09 17.68
C ALA A 86 -17.44 19.38 18.17
N GLU A 87 -18.30 19.90 17.31
CA GLU A 87 -19.72 20.10 17.61
C GLU A 87 -20.45 18.76 17.80
N GLU A 88 -20.25 17.81 16.91
CA GLU A 88 -20.86 16.48 16.95
C GLU A 88 -20.40 15.65 18.15
N CYS A 89 -19.17 15.86 18.66
CA CYS A 89 -18.68 15.22 19.90
C CYS A 89 -19.48 15.58 21.13
N LEU A 90 -20.18 16.73 21.14
CA LEU A 90 -21.02 17.17 22.26
C LEU A 90 -22.38 16.47 22.29
N LEU A 91 -22.78 15.84 21.19
CA LEU A 91 -24.07 15.15 21.06
C LEU A 91 -23.91 13.70 21.50
N GLN A 92 -24.89 13.22 22.27
CA GLN A 92 -24.95 11.82 22.69
C GLN A 92 -25.13 10.88 21.49
N PRO A 93 -24.63 9.62 21.54
CA PRO A 93 -24.96 8.60 20.57
C PRO A 93 -26.49 8.40 20.45
N VAL A 94 -26.96 8.05 19.27
CA VAL A 94 -28.40 7.90 18.98
C VAL A 94 -28.88 6.47 19.21
N GLU A 95 -28.12 5.48 18.80
CA GLU A 95 -28.53 4.06 18.80
C GLU A 95 -27.75 3.20 19.81
N GLY A 96 -26.72 3.73 20.46
CA GLY A 96 -25.89 2.96 21.37
C GLY A 96 -25.13 3.81 22.40
N GLU A 97 -24.03 3.27 22.89
CA GLU A 97 -23.18 3.95 23.89
C GLU A 97 -21.90 4.54 23.29
N LYS A 98 -21.67 4.32 22.00
CA LYS A 98 -20.44 4.68 21.31
C LYS A 98 -20.73 5.53 20.08
N LYS A 99 -19.94 6.58 19.90
CA LYS A 99 -19.91 7.41 18.69
C LYS A 99 -18.52 7.35 18.08
N LEU A 100 -18.44 6.99 16.80
CA LEU A 100 -17.18 6.83 16.07
C LEU A 100 -17.05 7.87 14.97
N PHE A 101 -15.97 8.63 15.02
CA PHE A 101 -15.57 9.53 13.96
C PHE A 101 -14.51 8.87 13.09
N VAL A 102 -14.82 8.67 11.82
CA VAL A 102 -13.92 8.07 10.83
C VAL A 102 -13.40 9.15 9.91
N ILE A 103 -12.09 9.39 9.94
CA ILE A 103 -11.46 10.40 9.09
C ILE A 103 -10.65 9.70 8.02
N CYS A 104 -11.17 9.76 6.79
CA CYS A 104 -10.54 9.16 5.62
C CYS A 104 -9.39 10.04 5.14
N ASP A 105 -8.30 9.38 4.73
CA ASP A 105 -7.14 10.02 4.10
C ASP A 105 -6.53 11.18 4.93
N PHE A 106 -6.38 10.92 6.23
CA PHE A 106 -5.88 11.89 7.20
C PHE A 106 -4.47 12.40 6.86
N ALA A 107 -3.69 11.64 6.10
CA ALA A 107 -2.40 12.06 5.57
C ALA A 107 -2.48 13.27 4.63
N GLU A 108 -3.62 13.48 3.97
CA GLU A 108 -3.88 14.63 3.09
C GLU A 108 -4.40 15.87 3.83
N ALA A 109 -4.71 15.73 5.13
CA ALA A 109 -5.18 16.83 5.96
C ALA A 109 -4.10 17.89 6.17
N THR A 110 -4.49 19.16 6.10
CA THR A 110 -3.56 20.26 6.39
C THR A 110 -3.12 20.28 7.87
N ALA A 111 -1.94 20.80 8.16
CA ALA A 111 -1.45 20.91 9.54
C ALA A 111 -2.42 21.69 10.48
N PRO A 112 -3.08 22.78 10.06
CA PRO A 112 -4.13 23.42 10.86
C PRO A 112 -5.31 22.51 11.17
N ALA A 113 -5.79 21.70 10.21
CA ALA A 113 -6.88 20.75 10.42
C ALA A 113 -6.49 19.63 11.42
N GLN A 114 -5.27 19.09 11.29
CA GLN A 114 -4.74 18.11 12.23
C GLN A 114 -4.62 18.70 13.66
N ASN A 115 -4.08 19.91 13.78
CA ASN A 115 -3.93 20.59 15.06
C ASN A 115 -5.27 20.85 15.75
N LYS A 116 -6.34 21.16 14.99
CA LYS A 116 -7.68 21.40 15.54
C LYS A 116 -8.25 20.19 16.27
N LEU A 117 -7.86 18.96 15.86
CA LEU A 117 -8.32 17.72 16.50
C LEU A 117 -7.52 17.34 17.76
N LEU A 118 -6.35 17.95 18.02
CA LEU A 118 -5.48 17.52 19.12
C LEU A 118 -6.17 17.49 20.47
N LYS A 119 -6.97 18.51 20.77
CA LYS A 119 -7.71 18.59 22.05
C LYS A 119 -8.70 17.42 22.21
N LEU A 120 -9.40 17.05 21.15
CA LEU A 120 -10.33 15.92 21.14
C LEU A 120 -9.62 14.57 21.23
N LEU A 121 -8.41 14.47 20.66
CA LEU A 121 -7.58 13.27 20.75
C LEU A 121 -6.89 13.13 22.10
N GLU A 122 -6.69 14.23 22.86
CA GLU A 122 -6.16 14.20 24.22
C GLU A 122 -7.23 13.82 25.26
N GLU A 123 -8.37 14.49 25.19
CA GLU A 123 -9.44 14.36 26.18
C GLU A 123 -10.79 14.13 25.46
N PRO A 124 -11.01 12.95 24.87
CA PRO A 124 -12.25 12.65 24.17
C PRO A 124 -13.43 12.57 25.14
N PRO A 125 -14.61 13.03 24.76
CA PRO A 125 -15.82 12.80 25.54
C PRO A 125 -16.07 11.30 25.73
N LYS A 126 -16.73 10.94 26.83
CA LYS A 126 -17.06 9.54 27.15
C LYS A 126 -17.86 8.89 26.00
N GLY A 127 -17.42 7.72 25.56
CA GLY A 127 -18.08 6.97 24.46
C GLY A 127 -17.72 7.45 23.05
N VAL A 128 -16.86 8.47 22.92
CA VAL A 128 -16.38 8.97 21.64
C VAL A 128 -15.08 8.29 21.24
N PHE A 129 -15.00 7.84 20.00
CA PHE A 129 -13.84 7.17 19.42
C PHE A 129 -13.46 7.80 18.08
N PHE A 130 -12.18 7.69 17.73
CA PHE A 130 -11.63 8.18 16.46
C PHE A 130 -10.94 7.05 15.70
N LEU A 131 -11.21 6.93 14.41
CA LEU A 131 -10.51 6.05 13.49
C LEU A 131 -9.99 6.88 12.30
N LEU A 132 -8.70 7.18 12.34
CA LEU A 132 -8.01 7.94 11.31
C LEU A 132 -7.46 6.97 10.28
N GLY A 133 -7.63 7.23 8.99
CA GLY A 133 -7.04 6.45 7.91
C GLY A 133 -5.94 7.22 7.21
N ALA A 134 -4.81 6.58 6.94
CA ALA A 134 -3.72 7.17 6.19
C ALA A 134 -3.00 6.13 5.34
N THR A 135 -2.53 6.55 4.15
CA THR A 135 -1.67 5.72 3.30
C THR A 135 -0.22 5.74 3.74
N SER A 136 0.19 6.77 4.48
CA SER A 136 1.53 6.94 5.01
C SER A 136 1.51 7.69 6.35
N VAL A 137 2.48 7.39 7.19
CA VAL A 137 2.65 8.06 8.49
C VAL A 137 3.32 9.44 8.36
N PHE A 138 4.09 9.66 7.30
CA PHE A 138 4.97 10.85 7.19
C PHE A 138 4.24 12.20 7.19
N PRO A 139 3.07 12.37 6.53
CA PRO A 139 2.36 13.64 6.57
C PRO A 139 1.59 13.87 7.87
N VAL A 140 1.48 12.87 8.74
CA VAL A 140 0.77 12.99 10.01
C VAL A 140 1.68 13.63 11.05
N LEU A 141 1.18 14.66 11.73
CA LEU A 141 1.96 15.38 12.75
C LEU A 141 2.37 14.46 13.90
N SER A 142 3.59 14.63 14.40
CA SER A 142 4.11 13.86 15.56
C SER A 142 3.24 14.02 16.81
N THR A 143 2.62 15.18 16.98
CA THR A 143 1.66 15.48 18.03
C THR A 143 0.39 14.62 17.96
N VAL A 144 -0.09 14.30 16.76
CA VAL A 144 -1.19 13.34 16.54
C VAL A 144 -0.70 11.92 16.79
N LEU A 145 0.48 11.56 16.21
CA LEU A 145 1.03 10.21 16.33
C LEU A 145 1.29 9.76 17.77
N SER A 146 1.53 10.70 18.70
CA SER A 146 1.71 10.39 20.11
C SER A 146 0.39 10.11 20.87
N ARG A 147 -0.77 10.35 20.26
CA ARG A 147 -2.11 10.24 20.85
C ARG A 147 -3.00 9.17 20.23
N VAL A 148 -2.51 8.49 19.20
CA VAL A 148 -3.26 7.46 18.50
C VAL A 148 -2.54 6.11 18.57
N GLU A 149 -3.31 5.05 18.68
CA GLU A 149 -2.78 3.70 18.51
C GLU A 149 -2.67 3.34 17.03
N LYS A 150 -1.51 2.81 16.62
CA LYS A 150 -1.25 2.49 15.21
C LYS A 150 -1.70 1.07 14.89
N LEU A 151 -2.58 0.97 13.93
CA LEU A 151 -3.02 -0.27 13.30
C LEU A 151 -2.46 -0.32 11.88
N GLU A 152 -1.46 -1.14 11.64
CA GLU A 152 -0.80 -1.21 10.33
C GLU A 152 -1.28 -2.45 9.55
N ILE A 153 -1.80 -2.21 8.34
CA ILE A 153 -2.09 -3.25 7.37
C ILE A 153 -0.87 -3.39 6.47
N LEU A 154 -0.14 -4.49 6.67
CA LEU A 154 1.03 -4.82 5.86
C LEU A 154 0.61 -5.16 4.42
N PRO A 155 1.51 -4.96 3.43
CA PRO A 155 1.27 -5.36 2.06
C PRO A 155 0.84 -6.82 1.95
N PHE A 156 -0.20 -7.09 1.17
CA PHE A 156 -0.69 -8.45 0.96
C PHE A 156 0.29 -9.28 0.13
N ALA A 157 0.36 -10.57 0.46
CA ALA A 157 1.13 -11.48 -0.36
C ALA A 157 0.55 -11.52 -1.78
N PRO A 158 1.40 -11.54 -2.81
CA PRO A 158 0.93 -11.54 -4.19
C PRO A 158 -0.04 -12.70 -4.52
N LYS A 159 0.14 -13.85 -3.88
CA LYS A 159 -0.80 -14.98 -4.03
C LYS A 159 -2.21 -14.60 -3.57
N GLN A 160 -2.35 -13.89 -2.45
CA GLN A 160 -3.63 -13.42 -1.94
C GLN A 160 -4.30 -12.41 -2.91
N ILE A 161 -3.50 -11.49 -3.46
CA ILE A 161 -4.00 -10.53 -4.47
C ILE A 161 -4.45 -11.28 -5.72
N CYS A 162 -3.66 -12.22 -6.23
CA CYS A 162 -3.99 -13.03 -7.39
C CYS A 162 -5.30 -13.81 -7.19
N GLU A 163 -5.53 -14.38 -6.02
CA GLU A 163 -6.78 -15.07 -5.67
C GLU A 163 -8.00 -14.13 -5.70
N VAL A 164 -7.84 -12.89 -5.19
CA VAL A 164 -8.92 -11.88 -5.22
C VAL A 164 -9.17 -11.39 -6.64
N LEU A 165 -8.13 -11.08 -7.41
CA LEU A 165 -8.26 -10.68 -8.80
C LEU A 165 -8.95 -11.75 -9.64
N SER A 166 -8.53 -13.01 -9.52
CA SER A 166 -9.12 -14.12 -10.27
C SER A 166 -10.60 -14.33 -9.91
N LYS A 167 -10.99 -14.11 -8.65
CA LYS A 167 -12.38 -14.21 -8.22
C LYS A 167 -13.24 -13.05 -8.74
N ASN A 168 -12.70 -11.82 -8.70
CA ASN A 168 -13.47 -10.62 -9.04
C ASN A 168 -13.55 -10.37 -10.54
N TYR A 169 -12.58 -10.88 -11.30
CA TYR A 169 -12.42 -10.57 -12.73
C TYR A 169 -12.41 -11.81 -13.64
N ALA A 170 -12.83 -12.98 -13.12
CA ALA A 170 -12.86 -14.24 -13.88
C ALA A 170 -13.61 -14.14 -15.21
N GLU A 171 -14.71 -13.38 -15.26
CA GLU A 171 -15.58 -13.25 -16.43
C GLU A 171 -15.13 -12.18 -17.44
N LYS A 172 -14.06 -11.41 -17.12
CA LYS A 172 -13.61 -10.28 -17.95
C LYS A 172 -12.53 -10.67 -19.00
N GLY A 173 -12.29 -11.97 -19.22
CA GLY A 173 -11.38 -12.45 -20.25
C GLY A 173 -9.88 -12.31 -19.95
N PHE A 174 -9.51 -11.97 -18.71
CA PHE A 174 -8.11 -11.94 -18.26
C PHE A 174 -7.58 -13.36 -18.02
N THR A 175 -6.31 -13.57 -18.31
CA THR A 175 -5.64 -14.85 -18.10
C THR A 175 -5.09 -14.95 -16.68
N LYS A 176 -4.80 -16.15 -16.21
CA LYS A 176 -4.10 -16.37 -14.95
C LYS A 176 -2.76 -15.63 -14.89
N THR A 177 -2.04 -15.58 -16.01
CA THR A 177 -0.77 -14.84 -16.12
C THR A 177 -0.96 -13.35 -15.91
N ASP A 178 -2.05 -12.76 -16.41
CA ASP A 178 -2.36 -11.35 -16.21
C ASP A 178 -2.57 -11.04 -14.70
N PHE A 179 -3.28 -11.90 -13.99
CA PHE A 179 -3.46 -11.75 -12.53
C PHE A 179 -2.14 -11.89 -11.77
N GLU A 180 -1.29 -12.86 -12.14
CA GLU A 180 0.02 -13.07 -11.54
C GLU A 180 0.92 -11.83 -11.76
N LEU A 181 0.97 -11.29 -12.97
CA LEU A 181 1.78 -10.12 -13.31
C LEU A 181 1.32 -8.86 -12.55
N CYS A 182 0.01 -8.59 -12.52
CA CYS A 182 -0.54 -7.45 -11.78
C CYS A 182 -0.32 -7.57 -10.28
N ALA A 183 -0.56 -8.77 -9.71
CA ALA A 183 -0.30 -9.03 -8.30
C ALA A 183 1.18 -8.86 -7.95
N ALA A 184 2.09 -9.27 -8.85
CA ALA A 184 3.52 -9.09 -8.71
C ALA A 184 3.94 -7.62 -8.66
N ALA A 185 3.49 -6.86 -9.63
CA ALA A 185 3.87 -5.47 -9.80
C ALA A 185 3.24 -4.55 -8.74
N SER A 186 2.14 -4.96 -8.11
CA SER A 186 1.35 -4.11 -7.19
C SER A 186 2.05 -3.72 -5.88
N GLY A 187 3.19 -4.34 -5.57
CA GLY A 187 3.86 -4.11 -4.28
C GLY A 187 3.06 -4.54 -3.05
N GLY A 188 2.00 -5.35 -3.25
CA GLY A 188 1.12 -5.80 -2.17
C GLY A 188 -0.15 -4.95 -1.98
N SER A 189 -0.40 -3.98 -2.86
CA SER A 189 -1.64 -3.19 -2.93
C SER A 189 -2.63 -3.82 -3.89
N LEU A 190 -3.82 -4.19 -3.41
CA LEU A 190 -4.88 -4.73 -4.26
C LEU A 190 -5.42 -3.66 -5.23
N GLY A 191 -5.57 -2.42 -4.75
CA GLY A 191 -6.06 -1.32 -5.60
C GLY A 191 -5.10 -1.00 -6.74
N SER A 192 -3.79 -1.05 -6.49
CA SER A 192 -2.78 -0.91 -7.53
C SER A 192 -2.85 -2.04 -8.55
N ALA A 193 -3.01 -3.30 -8.08
CA ALA A 193 -3.16 -4.47 -8.95
C ALA A 193 -4.40 -4.36 -9.85
N GLU A 194 -5.55 -3.95 -9.28
CA GLU A 194 -6.80 -3.74 -10.02
C GLU A 194 -6.68 -2.63 -11.06
N ASN A 195 -6.06 -1.50 -10.69
CA ASN A 195 -5.84 -0.39 -11.63
C ASN A 195 -4.99 -0.84 -12.82
N MET A 196 -3.87 -1.52 -12.57
CA MET A 196 -3.01 -2.05 -13.63
C MET A 196 -3.72 -3.07 -14.52
N LEU A 197 -4.51 -3.96 -13.92
CA LEU A 197 -5.28 -4.96 -14.66
C LEU A 197 -6.30 -4.31 -15.60
N LEU A 198 -7.03 -3.32 -15.10
CA LEU A 198 -8.10 -2.64 -15.85
C LEU A 198 -7.56 -1.69 -16.93
N SER A 199 -6.44 -1.01 -16.67
CA SER A 199 -5.79 -0.14 -17.66
C SER A 199 -5.02 -0.90 -18.72
N GLY A 200 -4.56 -2.13 -18.44
CA GLY A 200 -3.67 -2.91 -19.29
C GLY A 200 -2.21 -2.46 -19.23
N ASP A 201 -1.87 -1.44 -18.46
CA ASP A 201 -0.53 -0.83 -18.38
C ASP A 201 0.54 -1.80 -17.88
N TYR A 202 0.13 -2.86 -17.14
CA TYR A 202 1.06 -3.88 -16.63
C TYR A 202 1.89 -4.54 -17.73
N LYS A 203 1.36 -4.71 -18.95
CA LYS A 203 2.08 -5.34 -20.06
C LYS A 203 3.31 -4.52 -20.46
N LYS A 204 3.12 -3.20 -20.59
CA LYS A 204 4.23 -2.28 -20.88
C LYS A 204 5.19 -2.22 -19.70
N LEU A 205 4.69 -2.11 -18.48
CA LEU A 205 5.49 -2.04 -17.25
C LEU A 205 6.42 -3.25 -17.11
N VAL A 206 5.90 -4.45 -17.35
CA VAL A 206 6.67 -5.71 -17.31
C VAL A 206 7.73 -5.74 -18.39
N LEU A 207 7.37 -5.33 -19.62
CA LEU A 207 8.32 -5.28 -20.74
C LEU A 207 9.47 -4.31 -20.44
N ASP A 208 9.15 -3.11 -19.97
CA ASP A 208 10.13 -2.06 -19.64
C ASP A 208 11.05 -2.51 -18.50
N ALA A 209 10.50 -3.16 -17.46
CA ALA A 209 11.28 -3.67 -16.33
C ALA A 209 12.26 -4.79 -16.76
N PHE A 210 11.83 -5.78 -17.55
CA PHE A 210 12.73 -6.79 -18.09
C PHE A 210 13.78 -6.18 -19.00
N SER A 211 13.40 -5.25 -19.88
CA SER A 211 14.31 -4.56 -20.79
C SER A 211 15.39 -3.82 -20.01
N LEU A 212 15.02 -3.14 -18.91
CA LEU A 212 15.96 -2.43 -18.05
C LEU A 212 16.93 -3.40 -17.35
N CYS A 213 16.44 -4.51 -16.79
CA CYS A 213 17.29 -5.53 -16.15
C CYS A 213 18.32 -6.12 -17.11
N LEU A 214 17.97 -6.28 -18.40
CA LEU A 214 18.83 -6.86 -19.41
C LEU A 214 19.62 -5.83 -20.23
N ALA A 215 19.36 -4.52 -20.03
CA ALA A 215 20.00 -3.45 -20.81
C ALA A 215 21.53 -3.44 -20.68
N THR A 216 22.17 -3.05 -21.76
CA THR A 216 23.58 -2.68 -21.80
C THR A 216 23.73 -1.15 -21.76
N GLY A 217 24.89 -0.62 -21.39
CA GLY A 217 25.10 0.82 -21.20
C GLY A 217 24.60 1.71 -22.36
N LYS A 218 24.71 1.25 -23.61
CA LYS A 218 24.26 2.00 -24.80
C LYS A 218 22.74 2.17 -24.90
N MET A 219 21.96 1.26 -24.31
CA MET A 219 20.51 1.26 -24.42
C MET A 219 19.82 2.05 -23.27
N LEU A 220 20.56 2.32 -22.20
CA LEU A 220 20.03 2.92 -20.97
C LEU A 220 19.35 4.26 -21.17
N PRO A 221 19.93 5.27 -21.86
CA PRO A 221 19.30 6.60 -21.93
C PRO A 221 17.89 6.56 -22.58
N ALA A 222 17.73 5.75 -23.64
CA ALA A 222 16.44 5.62 -24.32
C ALA A 222 15.40 4.90 -23.43
N LEU A 223 15.81 3.84 -22.72
CA LEU A 223 14.95 3.10 -21.81
C LEU A 223 14.53 3.96 -20.62
N VAL A 224 15.46 4.67 -19.98
CA VAL A 224 15.18 5.56 -18.86
C VAL A 224 14.21 6.67 -19.25
N LYS A 225 14.35 7.25 -20.43
CA LYS A 225 13.41 8.25 -20.95
C LYS A 225 11.99 7.68 -21.05
N ASN A 226 11.84 6.51 -21.67
CA ASN A 226 10.52 5.85 -21.84
C ASN A 226 9.89 5.48 -20.50
N ILE A 227 10.67 4.96 -19.55
CA ILE A 227 10.24 4.60 -18.22
C ILE A 227 9.86 5.86 -17.42
N GLY A 228 10.57 6.96 -17.62
CA GLY A 228 10.33 8.24 -16.95
C GLY A 228 8.95 8.84 -17.20
N GLU A 229 8.33 8.51 -18.33
CA GLU A 229 6.98 8.94 -18.70
C GLU A 229 5.88 8.09 -18.02
N SER A 230 6.25 7.00 -17.32
CA SER A 230 5.31 6.11 -16.66
C SER A 230 4.62 6.80 -15.47
N LYS A 231 3.31 6.62 -15.36
CA LYS A 231 2.51 7.01 -14.18
C LYS A 231 2.69 6.05 -13.01
N ASN A 232 3.08 4.80 -13.29
CA ASN A 232 3.16 3.69 -12.33
C ASN A 232 4.59 3.54 -11.76
N LYS A 233 5.12 4.62 -11.17
CA LYS A 233 6.52 4.71 -10.70
C LYS A 233 6.83 3.75 -9.56
N LYS A 234 5.94 3.67 -8.58
CA LYS A 234 6.06 2.80 -7.41
C LYS A 234 5.96 1.33 -7.83
N GLU A 235 5.00 1.02 -8.67
CA GLU A 235 4.77 -0.31 -9.22
C GLU A 235 5.98 -0.80 -10.02
N PHE A 236 6.60 0.11 -10.78
CA PHE A 236 7.81 -0.20 -11.53
C PHE A 236 8.97 -0.62 -10.63
N LEU A 237 9.25 0.12 -9.56
CA LEU A 237 10.30 -0.24 -8.60
C LEU A 237 9.98 -1.54 -7.86
N SER A 238 8.72 -1.75 -7.46
CA SER A 238 8.26 -2.99 -6.85
C SER A 238 8.46 -4.19 -7.77
N LEU A 239 8.16 -4.02 -9.05
CA LEU A 239 8.39 -5.06 -10.07
C LEU A 239 9.88 -5.34 -10.27
N LEU A 240 10.74 -4.31 -10.36
CA LEU A 240 12.19 -4.48 -10.43
C LEU A 240 12.72 -5.27 -9.23
N ARG A 241 12.29 -4.94 -8.03
CA ARG A 241 12.63 -5.66 -6.79
C ARG A 241 12.32 -7.15 -6.93
N LEU A 242 11.13 -7.46 -7.43
CA LEU A 242 10.68 -8.83 -7.61
C LEU A 242 11.50 -9.59 -8.66
N LEU A 243 11.78 -8.96 -9.81
CA LEU A 243 12.60 -9.57 -10.87
C LEU A 243 14.00 -9.94 -10.36
N PHE A 244 14.66 -9.04 -9.66
CA PHE A 244 15.99 -9.29 -9.11
C PHE A 244 15.96 -10.33 -7.97
N ARG A 245 14.90 -10.35 -7.15
CA ARG A 245 14.68 -11.38 -6.12
C ARG A 245 14.52 -12.75 -6.76
N ASP A 246 13.66 -12.88 -7.77
CA ASP A 246 13.39 -14.15 -8.42
C ASP A 246 14.62 -14.65 -9.20
N ALA A 247 15.38 -13.75 -9.80
CA ALA A 247 16.68 -14.07 -10.39
C ALA A 247 17.69 -14.58 -9.36
N LEU A 248 17.73 -13.99 -8.16
CA LEU A 248 18.57 -14.46 -7.06
C LEU A 248 18.16 -15.86 -6.58
N LEU A 249 16.86 -16.13 -6.46
CA LEU A 249 16.35 -17.46 -6.10
C LEU A 249 16.76 -18.51 -7.13
N LEU A 250 16.66 -18.22 -8.42
CA LEU A 250 17.14 -19.12 -9.48
C LEU A 250 18.64 -19.37 -9.38
N LYS A 251 19.43 -18.32 -9.16
CA LYS A 251 20.90 -18.43 -9.08
C LYS A 251 21.38 -19.25 -7.88
N THR A 252 20.67 -19.17 -6.76
CA THR A 252 21.03 -19.90 -5.53
C THR A 252 20.49 -21.33 -5.49
N GLY A 253 19.88 -21.82 -6.59
CA GLY A 253 19.36 -23.18 -6.70
C GLY A 253 18.18 -23.51 -5.78
N LYS A 254 17.50 -22.48 -5.26
CA LYS A 254 16.29 -22.67 -4.44
C LYS A 254 15.14 -23.14 -5.33
N ARG A 255 14.21 -23.91 -4.72
CA ARG A 255 13.07 -24.51 -5.41
C ARG A 255 12.28 -23.49 -6.20
N GLU A 256 12.01 -23.80 -7.45
CA GLU A 256 11.25 -22.99 -8.41
C GLU A 256 9.82 -22.65 -7.92
N GLU A 257 9.32 -23.41 -6.96
CA GLU A 257 8.02 -23.15 -6.32
C GLU A 257 7.94 -21.79 -5.61
N PHE A 258 9.10 -21.22 -5.20
CA PHE A 258 9.19 -19.91 -4.56
C PHE A 258 9.27 -18.75 -5.55
N LEU A 259 9.42 -19.03 -6.85
CA LEU A 259 9.35 -18.00 -7.87
C LEU A 259 7.94 -17.45 -7.93
N PHE A 260 7.89 -16.13 -8.01
CA PHE A 260 6.63 -15.44 -8.17
C PHE A 260 6.19 -15.38 -9.64
N LEU A 261 7.09 -14.96 -10.52
CA LEU A 261 6.84 -14.86 -11.97
C LEU A 261 7.24 -16.17 -12.69
N LYS A 262 6.52 -17.26 -12.41
CA LYS A 262 6.80 -18.58 -13.01
C LYS A 262 6.64 -18.57 -14.52
N SER A 263 5.69 -17.80 -15.05
CA SER A 263 5.45 -17.64 -16.48
C SER A 263 6.63 -17.01 -17.25
N GLU A 264 7.47 -16.21 -16.55
CA GLU A 264 8.59 -15.47 -17.13
C GLU A 264 9.97 -16.10 -16.80
N LYS A 265 9.99 -17.38 -16.42
CA LYS A 265 11.18 -18.10 -15.95
C LYS A 265 12.39 -17.98 -16.88
N GLU A 266 12.19 -18.08 -18.19
CA GLU A 266 13.30 -18.00 -19.16
C GLU A 266 13.94 -16.59 -19.21
N LYS A 267 13.15 -15.54 -19.02
CA LYS A 267 13.69 -14.18 -18.91
C LYS A 267 14.39 -13.97 -17.56
N LEU A 268 13.87 -14.54 -16.48
CA LEU A 268 14.50 -14.50 -15.16
C LEU A 268 15.86 -15.22 -15.14
N LYS A 269 16.00 -16.35 -15.85
CA LYS A 269 17.29 -17.03 -16.01
C LYS A 269 18.33 -16.12 -16.67
N LYS A 270 17.97 -15.36 -17.72
CA LYS A 270 18.88 -14.40 -18.35
C LYS A 270 19.35 -13.32 -17.39
N ILE A 271 18.49 -12.84 -16.48
CA ILE A 271 18.89 -11.90 -15.43
C ILE A 271 19.84 -12.58 -14.44
N ALA A 272 19.53 -13.82 -14.00
CA ALA A 272 20.37 -14.58 -13.09
C ALA A 272 21.76 -14.88 -13.68
N GLU A 273 21.85 -15.13 -15.00
CA GLU A 273 23.13 -15.33 -15.71
C GLU A 273 23.92 -14.03 -15.84
N LYS A 274 23.23 -12.91 -16.07
CA LYS A 274 23.88 -11.61 -16.27
C LYS A 274 24.56 -11.07 -15.02
N TYR A 275 23.97 -11.27 -13.83
CA TYR A 275 24.45 -10.67 -12.58
C TYR A 275 25.00 -11.72 -11.61
N LYS A 276 26.04 -11.37 -10.85
CA LYS A 276 26.55 -12.18 -9.74
C LYS A 276 25.61 -12.10 -8.53
N THR A 277 25.70 -13.08 -7.63
CA THR A 277 24.86 -13.16 -6.43
C THR A 277 24.98 -11.91 -5.55
N GLU A 278 26.21 -11.42 -5.37
CA GLU A 278 26.54 -10.21 -4.59
C GLU A 278 25.86 -8.96 -5.21
N THR A 279 25.83 -8.88 -6.54
CA THR A 279 25.14 -7.79 -7.25
C THR A 279 23.64 -7.88 -7.07
N LEU A 280 23.05 -9.07 -7.16
CA LEU A 280 21.61 -9.28 -6.96
C LEU A 280 21.17 -8.93 -5.54
N LEU A 281 21.99 -9.23 -4.53
CA LEU A 281 21.75 -8.80 -3.13
C LEU A 281 21.84 -7.28 -2.98
N PHE A 282 22.91 -6.67 -3.50
CA PHE A 282 23.10 -5.22 -3.48
C PHE A 282 21.91 -4.47 -4.12
N THR A 283 21.35 -5.03 -5.18
CA THR A 283 20.23 -4.43 -5.90
C THR A 283 18.99 -4.25 -5.00
N GLN A 284 18.74 -5.17 -4.06
CA GLN A 284 17.58 -5.07 -3.15
C GLN A 284 17.67 -3.83 -2.24
N GLU A 285 18.88 -3.51 -1.77
CA GLU A 285 19.14 -2.33 -0.94
C GLU A 285 19.00 -1.03 -1.76
N GLU A 286 19.56 -1.00 -2.96
CA GLU A 286 19.53 0.20 -3.81
C GLU A 286 18.10 0.51 -4.31
N ILE A 287 17.28 -0.51 -4.59
CA ILE A 287 15.85 -0.30 -4.92
C ILE A 287 15.12 0.30 -3.71
N THR A 288 15.40 -0.16 -2.48
CA THR A 288 14.80 0.44 -1.27
C THR A 288 15.14 1.93 -1.13
N LYS A 289 16.38 2.31 -1.46
CA LYS A 289 16.79 3.72 -1.47
C LYS A 289 16.05 4.52 -2.55
N ALA A 290 15.95 3.96 -3.76
CA ALA A 290 15.23 4.60 -4.87
C ALA A 290 13.72 4.78 -4.57
N GLU A 291 13.06 3.78 -3.96
CA GLU A 291 11.66 3.90 -3.51
C GLU A 291 11.48 5.04 -2.52
N ARG A 292 12.42 5.17 -1.57
CA ARG A 292 12.42 6.27 -0.60
C ARG A 292 12.60 7.63 -1.27
N GLU A 293 13.55 7.75 -2.21
CA GLU A 293 13.78 8.99 -2.95
C GLU A 293 12.54 9.40 -3.77
N VAL A 294 11.91 8.44 -4.45
CA VAL A 294 10.67 8.67 -5.21
C VAL A 294 9.52 9.09 -4.29
N PHE A 295 9.43 8.49 -3.11
CA PHE A 295 8.44 8.88 -2.09
C PHE A 295 8.61 10.36 -1.67
N PHE A 296 9.84 10.86 -1.58
CA PHE A 296 10.15 12.27 -1.30
C PHE A 296 10.18 13.15 -2.56
N ASN A 297 9.46 12.75 -3.62
CA ASN A 297 9.30 13.50 -4.86
C ASN A 297 10.59 13.75 -5.67
N ALA A 298 11.59 12.90 -5.53
CA ALA A 298 12.75 12.94 -6.41
C ALA A 298 12.36 12.67 -7.88
N VAL A 299 13.15 13.18 -8.81
CA VAL A 299 12.89 13.05 -10.26
C VAL A 299 13.08 11.59 -10.67
N PHE A 300 11.99 10.90 -10.95
CA PHE A 300 11.95 9.46 -11.18
C PHE A 300 12.92 8.95 -12.25
N PRO A 301 13.04 9.56 -13.46
CA PRO A 301 14.04 9.12 -14.43
C PRO A 301 15.47 9.13 -13.90
N GLN A 302 15.84 10.16 -13.13
CA GLN A 302 17.16 10.27 -12.53
C GLN A 302 17.38 9.18 -11.46
N CYS A 303 16.37 8.90 -10.63
CA CYS A 303 16.46 7.81 -9.65
C CYS A 303 16.69 6.46 -10.34
N VAL A 304 15.98 6.17 -11.44
CA VAL A 304 16.14 4.93 -12.20
C VAL A 304 17.53 4.88 -12.87
N GLU A 305 18.00 5.97 -13.45
CA GLU A 305 19.34 6.06 -14.07
C GLU A 305 20.44 5.79 -13.06
N ILE A 306 20.40 6.48 -11.90
CA ILE A 306 21.35 6.29 -10.80
C ILE A 306 21.31 4.85 -10.28
N LEU A 307 20.12 4.31 -10.07
CA LEU A 307 19.94 2.93 -9.62
C LEU A 307 20.65 1.94 -10.54
N ILE A 308 20.38 2.02 -11.83
CA ILE A 308 20.95 1.09 -12.82
C ILE A 308 22.45 1.31 -12.99
N ALA A 309 22.93 2.56 -12.99
CA ALA A 309 24.36 2.86 -13.05
C ALA A 309 25.12 2.22 -11.86
N LYS A 310 24.59 2.31 -10.64
CA LYS A 310 25.16 1.66 -9.46
C LYS A 310 25.18 0.14 -9.57
N ILE A 311 24.10 -0.47 -10.09
CA ILE A 311 24.00 -1.92 -10.27
C ILE A 311 25.05 -2.41 -11.29
N LEU A 312 25.16 -1.73 -12.42
CA LEU A 312 26.13 -2.09 -13.46
C LEU A 312 27.57 -1.91 -13.00
N LYS A 313 27.87 -0.81 -12.30
CA LYS A 313 29.20 -0.57 -11.70
C LYS A 313 29.54 -1.68 -10.70
N ARG A 314 28.60 -2.05 -9.83
CA ARG A 314 28.80 -3.14 -8.85
C ARG A 314 29.07 -4.47 -9.53
N GLU A 315 28.36 -4.77 -10.63
CA GLU A 315 28.58 -5.98 -11.40
C GLU A 315 29.98 -6.01 -12.02
N GLU A 316 30.43 -4.89 -12.57
CA GLU A 316 31.77 -4.77 -13.13
C GLU A 316 32.87 -4.96 -12.06
N GLU A 317 32.74 -4.31 -10.90
CA GLU A 317 33.64 -4.49 -9.76
C GLU A 317 33.70 -5.96 -9.30
N ASN A 318 32.55 -6.63 -9.21
CA ASN A 318 32.47 -8.02 -8.80
C ASN A 318 33.08 -8.98 -9.87
N ARG A 319 32.99 -8.64 -11.16
CA ARG A 319 33.67 -9.41 -12.21
C ARG A 319 35.18 -9.30 -12.11
N ASN A 320 35.69 -8.09 -11.89
CA ASN A 320 37.12 -7.80 -11.84
C ASN A 320 37.81 -8.37 -10.57
N ARG A 321 37.09 -8.62 -9.47
CA ARG A 321 37.64 -9.24 -8.25
C ARG A 321 37.92 -10.75 -8.37
N ASN A 322 37.42 -11.39 -9.41
CA ASN A 322 37.57 -12.84 -9.62
C ASN A 322 38.50 -13.16 -10.81
N VAL A 323 39.23 -12.19 -11.31
CA VAL A 323 40.36 -12.30 -12.22
C VAL A 323 41.64 -12.03 -11.45
#